data_cbc9597e9ef4859ac26f8143a8dd922d
#
_entry.id   cbc9597e9ef4859ac26f8143a8dd922d
#
_cell.length_a   1.000
_cell.length_b   1.000
_cell.length_c   1.000
_cell.angle_alpha   90.00
_cell.angle_beta   90.00
_cell.angle_gamma   90.00
#
_symmetry.space_group_name_H-M   'P 1'
#
loop_
_entity.id
_entity.type
_entity.pdbx_description
1 polymer ?
#
loop_
_entity_poly.entity_id
_entity_poly.type
_entity_poly.pdbx_seq_one_letter_code
_entity_poly.pdbx_strand_id
1 'polypeptide(L)'
;MISLKSAIAGAISLAAATALNAQDVTLRFQHFVSPKSANPTFFMQPWANKIENDSGGRIKVEIYPFMQLGGKAPNQYDLIRDGAIDGGWIIPGYQPGRFPEVEALELPFMVTKSGELASRTAWKFTEKHLMDDFADVKLIAAHMHGPGIVHKKGGSLGRVEDFTGLKLRGPSRAASLLLNKLGAVSVGMPVPAFPDALSKGVVDGGVITWEMSPSLKLDELTESHTDVAGDMSLYNLYFLWAMNKQAYEALPDDLKAVIDANSGLETSAWAGRAHDEGDVIGRRKMEIAGNEISELSEAETKRIRGLGQAVELDWIVEMTTKGLDGAGLVSDAKALMAEVLAEQ
;
A
#
# COMPACT_ATOMS: atom_id res chain seq x y z
N MET A 1 15.84 -58.34 68.86
CA MET A 1 16.62 -57.11 68.73
C MET A 1 16.98 -56.93 67.24
N ILE A 2 16.06 -56.30 66.50
CA ILE A 2 16.28 -56.09 65.10
C ILE A 2 16.12 -54.57 64.84
N SER A 3 17.18 -53.97 64.38
CA SER A 3 17.24 -52.53 64.07
C SER A 3 16.78 -52.37 62.59
N LEU A 4 15.69 -51.62 62.44
CA LEU A 4 15.16 -51.26 61.14
C LEU A 4 15.71 -49.89 60.72
N LYS A 5 16.61 -49.84 59.75
CA LYS A 5 17.10 -48.61 59.14
C LYS A 5 16.19 -48.23 57.99
N SER A 6 15.34 -47.23 58.17
CA SER A 6 14.53 -46.64 57.12
C SER A 6 15.39 -45.74 56.22
N ALA A 7 15.50 -46.11 54.96
CA ALA A 7 16.08 -45.22 53.90
C ALA A 7 14.95 -44.38 53.33
N ILE A 8 15.01 -43.07 53.56
CA ILE A 8 14.12 -42.10 52.90
C ILE A 8 14.82 -41.70 51.57
N ALA A 9 14.29 -42.20 50.46
CA ALA A 9 14.66 -41.73 49.13
C ALA A 9 13.84 -40.46 48.82
N GLY A 10 14.47 -39.35 48.88
CA GLY A 10 13.86 -38.09 48.44
C GLY A 10 13.78 -38.03 46.91
N ALA A 11 12.57 -38.14 46.37
CA ALA A 11 12.32 -37.85 44.95
C ALA A 11 12.31 -36.33 44.74
N ILE A 12 13.38 -35.79 44.16
CA ILE A 12 13.42 -34.43 43.67
C ILE A 12 12.66 -34.41 42.34
N SER A 13 11.39 -34.05 42.39
CA SER A 13 10.60 -33.75 41.18
C SER A 13 11.08 -32.42 40.61
N LEU A 14 11.87 -32.51 39.54
CA LEU A 14 12.18 -31.37 38.69
C LEU A 14 10.89 -30.99 37.94
N ALA A 15 10.10 -30.11 38.51
CA ALA A 15 9.01 -29.47 37.81
C ALA A 15 9.67 -28.54 36.75
N ALA A 16 9.80 -29.02 35.53
CA ALA A 16 10.04 -28.15 34.39
C ALA A 16 8.79 -27.24 34.28
N ALA A 17 8.87 -26.06 34.87
CA ALA A 17 7.94 -24.99 34.59
C ALA A 17 8.11 -24.65 33.11
N THR A 18 7.24 -25.21 32.27
CA THR A 18 6.97 -24.63 30.95
C THR A 18 6.41 -23.24 31.27
N ALA A 19 7.27 -22.22 31.20
CA ALA A 19 6.81 -20.85 31.16
C ALA A 19 5.87 -20.78 29.94
N LEU A 20 4.56 -20.82 30.17
CA LEU A 20 3.62 -20.28 29.21
C LEU A 20 4.07 -18.83 29.07
N ASN A 21 4.65 -18.51 27.93
CA ASN A 21 4.90 -17.13 27.56
C ASN A 21 3.54 -16.44 27.57
N ALA A 22 3.24 -15.74 28.64
CA ALA A 22 2.04 -14.91 28.70
C ALA A 22 2.17 -13.87 27.59
N GLN A 23 1.15 -13.69 26.78
CA GLN A 23 1.04 -12.60 25.84
C GLN A 23 1.17 -11.27 26.64
N ASP A 24 2.20 -10.50 26.37
CA ASP A 24 2.45 -9.23 27.07
C ASP A 24 1.66 -8.08 26.45
N VAL A 25 1.52 -8.10 25.12
CA VAL A 25 0.93 -7.00 24.34
C VAL A 25 0.02 -7.53 23.24
N THR A 26 -1.16 -6.93 23.10
CA THR A 26 -2.00 -7.06 21.90
C THR A 26 -2.01 -5.74 21.15
N LEU A 27 -1.62 -5.75 19.90
CA LEU A 27 -1.66 -4.61 18.98
C LEU A 27 -2.82 -4.75 18.00
N ARG A 28 -3.68 -3.75 17.93
CA ARG A 28 -4.86 -3.72 17.06
C ARG A 28 -4.54 -2.90 15.81
N PHE A 29 -4.40 -3.58 14.70
CA PHE A 29 -4.14 -2.98 13.41
C PHE A 29 -5.39 -3.03 12.53
N GLN A 30 -5.67 -2.01 11.74
CA GLN A 30 -6.79 -2.07 10.81
C GLN A 30 -6.43 -1.64 9.40
N HIS A 31 -7.25 -2.10 8.46
CA HIS A 31 -7.23 -1.67 7.07
C HIS A 31 -8.65 -1.50 6.52
N PHE A 32 -8.77 -0.89 5.34
CA PHE A 32 -10.05 -0.47 4.75
C PHE A 32 -10.54 -1.36 3.61
N VAL A 33 -9.86 -2.46 3.32
CA VAL A 33 -10.18 -3.39 2.21
C VAL A 33 -10.68 -4.74 2.71
N SER A 34 -11.04 -5.63 1.78
CA SER A 34 -11.41 -7.01 2.10
C SER A 34 -10.22 -7.77 2.71
N PRO A 35 -10.43 -8.63 3.72
CA PRO A 35 -9.37 -9.49 4.24
C PRO A 35 -8.86 -10.51 3.20
N LYS A 36 -9.58 -10.67 2.07
CA LYS A 36 -9.19 -11.53 0.93
C LYS A 36 -8.43 -10.77 -0.17
N SER A 37 -8.21 -9.48 -0.02
CA SER A 37 -7.36 -8.71 -0.93
C SER A 37 -5.89 -9.14 -0.80
N ALA A 38 -5.07 -8.88 -1.81
CA ALA A 38 -3.71 -9.38 -1.88
C ALA A 38 -2.85 -8.93 -0.69
N ASN A 39 -2.84 -7.64 -0.38
CA ASN A 39 -1.99 -7.12 0.68
C ASN A 39 -2.34 -7.69 2.08
N PRO A 40 -3.61 -7.74 2.52
CA PRO A 40 -3.99 -8.47 3.74
C PRO A 40 -3.58 -9.94 3.74
N THR A 41 -3.71 -10.63 2.59
CA THR A 41 -3.44 -12.08 2.48
C THR A 41 -1.95 -12.39 2.44
N PHE A 42 -1.16 -11.67 1.64
CA PHE A 42 0.24 -12.00 1.34
C PHE A 42 1.25 -11.18 2.14
N PHE A 43 0.81 -10.09 2.78
CA PHE A 43 1.68 -9.24 3.60
C PHE A 43 1.16 -9.04 5.02
N MET A 44 -0.01 -8.42 5.24
CA MET A 44 -0.41 -7.94 6.57
C MET A 44 -0.58 -9.08 7.57
N GLN A 45 -1.32 -10.14 7.23
CA GLN A 45 -1.50 -11.28 8.13
C GLN A 45 -0.23 -12.10 8.30
N PRO A 46 0.56 -12.41 7.24
CA PRO A 46 1.87 -13.04 7.40
C PRO A 46 2.86 -12.20 8.23
N TRP A 47 2.86 -10.87 8.08
CA TRP A 47 3.66 -9.98 8.93
C TRP A 47 3.22 -10.07 10.41
N ALA A 48 1.93 -10.03 10.68
CA ALA A 48 1.39 -10.18 12.03
C ALA A 48 1.81 -11.51 12.67
N ASN A 49 1.69 -12.61 11.92
CA ASN A 49 2.11 -13.94 12.36
C ASN A 49 3.63 -14.00 12.61
N LYS A 50 4.41 -13.31 11.78
CA LYS A 50 5.87 -13.22 11.95
C LYS A 50 6.24 -12.47 13.22
N ILE A 51 5.58 -11.35 13.54
CA ILE A 51 5.77 -10.61 14.80
C ILE A 51 5.45 -11.51 16.00
N GLU A 52 4.35 -12.25 15.96
CA GLU A 52 3.97 -13.18 17.02
C GLU A 52 5.04 -14.27 17.22
N ASN A 53 5.51 -14.87 16.13
CA ASN A 53 6.56 -15.90 16.18
C ASN A 53 7.90 -15.34 16.68
N ASP A 54 8.36 -14.22 16.12
CA ASP A 54 9.67 -13.63 16.45
C ASP A 54 9.71 -13.09 17.91
N SER A 55 8.55 -12.70 18.44
CA SER A 55 8.42 -12.30 19.86
C SER A 55 8.24 -13.48 20.83
N GLY A 56 8.22 -14.71 20.33
CA GLY A 56 7.90 -15.90 21.14
C GLY A 56 6.48 -15.89 21.69
N GLY A 57 5.52 -15.30 20.99
CA GLY A 57 4.12 -15.16 21.37
C GLY A 57 3.83 -13.99 22.34
N ARG A 58 4.81 -13.17 22.67
CA ARG A 58 4.65 -12.03 23.58
C ARG A 58 3.94 -10.83 22.94
N ILE A 59 4.07 -10.64 21.64
CA ILE A 59 3.28 -9.68 20.88
C ILE A 59 2.26 -10.44 20.04
N LYS A 60 0.99 -10.11 20.21
CA LYS A 60 -0.09 -10.53 19.30
C LYS A 60 -0.52 -9.33 18.47
N VAL A 61 -0.61 -9.50 17.14
CA VAL A 61 -1.16 -8.47 16.24
C VAL A 61 -2.50 -8.96 15.72
N GLU A 62 -3.56 -8.23 16.04
CA GLU A 62 -4.92 -8.49 15.55
C GLU A 62 -5.22 -7.55 14.38
N ILE A 63 -5.57 -8.13 13.22
CA ILE A 63 -5.88 -7.37 12.00
C ILE A 63 -7.38 -7.22 11.82
N TYR A 64 -7.86 -5.99 11.73
CA TYR A 64 -9.27 -5.62 11.59
C TYR A 64 -9.54 -5.06 10.19
N PRO A 65 -10.27 -5.77 9.30
CA PRO A 65 -10.61 -5.32 7.96
C PRO A 65 -11.75 -4.30 7.96
N PHE A 66 -11.98 -3.63 6.80
CA PHE A 66 -13.15 -2.78 6.54
C PHE A 66 -13.36 -1.66 7.57
N MET A 67 -12.32 -1.13 8.18
CA MET A 67 -12.40 -0.10 9.23
C MET A 67 -13.27 -0.52 10.43
N GLN A 68 -13.22 -1.79 10.83
CA GLN A 68 -14.06 -2.33 11.93
C GLN A 68 -13.82 -1.65 13.28
N LEU A 69 -12.64 -1.07 13.51
CA LEU A 69 -12.36 -0.30 14.73
C LEU A 69 -12.86 1.15 14.64
N GLY A 70 -13.51 1.51 13.53
CA GLY A 70 -14.12 2.82 13.32
C GLY A 70 -13.33 3.76 12.40
N GLY A 71 -13.94 4.89 12.07
CA GLY A 71 -13.37 5.89 11.17
C GLY A 71 -13.63 5.59 9.70
N LYS A 72 -12.83 6.25 8.84
CA LYS A 72 -12.85 6.09 7.37
C LYS A 72 -11.41 6.02 6.87
N ALA A 73 -11.18 5.41 5.71
CA ALA A 73 -9.85 5.27 5.12
C ALA A 73 -9.02 6.58 5.09
N PRO A 74 -9.57 7.76 4.74
CA PRO A 74 -8.82 9.00 4.80
C PRO A 74 -8.35 9.43 6.21
N ASN A 75 -9.00 8.95 7.27
CA ASN A 75 -8.64 9.31 8.65
C ASN A 75 -7.66 8.33 9.31
N GLN A 76 -7.19 7.32 8.58
CA GLN A 76 -6.38 6.24 9.14
C GLN A 76 -5.11 6.74 9.84
N TYR A 77 -4.41 7.70 9.23
CA TYR A 77 -3.23 8.31 9.83
C TYR A 77 -3.54 8.94 11.20
N ASP A 78 -4.62 9.73 11.28
CA ASP A 78 -5.01 10.39 12.53
C ASP A 78 -5.40 9.39 13.61
N LEU A 79 -6.15 8.33 13.25
CA LEU A 79 -6.53 7.28 14.19
C LEU A 79 -5.32 6.59 14.82
N ILE A 80 -4.26 6.36 14.03
CA ILE A 80 -3.00 5.78 14.50
C ILE A 80 -2.22 6.78 15.32
N ARG A 81 -2.02 8.00 14.83
CA ARG A 81 -1.29 9.06 15.54
C ARG A 81 -1.89 9.32 16.93
N ASP A 82 -3.21 9.43 17.00
CA ASP A 82 -3.93 9.77 18.21
C ASP A 82 -4.14 8.58 19.17
N GLY A 83 -3.67 7.37 18.79
CA GLY A 83 -3.75 6.15 19.61
C GLY A 83 -5.14 5.55 19.73
N ALA A 84 -6.08 5.91 18.83
CA ALA A 84 -7.38 5.26 18.77
C ALA A 84 -7.27 3.79 18.33
N ILE A 85 -6.26 3.49 17.54
CA ILE A 85 -5.82 2.13 17.13
C ILE A 85 -4.30 2.06 17.22
N ASP A 86 -3.76 0.85 17.34
CA ASP A 86 -2.33 0.67 17.54
C ASP A 86 -1.54 0.69 16.24
N GLY A 87 -2.18 0.45 15.09
CA GLY A 87 -1.54 0.54 13.79
C GLY A 87 -2.49 0.30 12.62
N GLY A 88 -1.95 0.35 11.40
CA GLY A 88 -2.76 0.07 10.22
C GLY A 88 -2.19 0.57 8.90
N TRP A 89 -2.98 0.40 7.85
CA TRP A 89 -2.64 0.70 6.47
C TRP A 89 -3.14 2.07 6.05
N ILE A 90 -2.23 2.94 5.65
CA ILE A 90 -2.49 4.35 5.35
C ILE A 90 -2.24 4.62 3.87
N ILE A 91 -3.07 5.44 3.26
CA ILE A 91 -2.81 6.10 1.96
C ILE A 91 -2.74 7.60 2.22
N PRO A 92 -1.54 8.20 2.30
CA PRO A 92 -1.39 9.65 2.53
C PRO A 92 -2.08 10.48 1.45
N GLY A 93 -2.11 10.01 0.21
CA GLY A 93 -2.81 10.63 -0.92
C GLY A 93 -4.34 10.76 -0.76
N TYR A 94 -4.95 10.08 0.24
CA TYR A 94 -6.36 10.29 0.59
C TYR A 94 -6.61 11.57 1.40
N GLN A 95 -5.56 12.28 1.81
CA GLN A 95 -5.59 13.60 2.47
C GLN A 95 -4.84 14.63 1.61
N PRO A 96 -5.41 15.08 0.48
CA PRO A 96 -4.72 15.95 -0.47
C PRO A 96 -4.11 17.19 0.20
N GLY A 97 -2.83 17.46 -0.09
CA GLY A 97 -2.11 18.63 0.41
C GLY A 97 -1.57 18.51 1.83
N ARG A 98 -1.84 17.40 2.56
CA ARG A 98 -1.29 17.18 3.89
C ARG A 98 0.16 16.70 3.85
N PHE A 99 0.49 15.82 2.93
CA PHE A 99 1.81 15.24 2.72
C PHE A 99 2.25 15.51 1.27
N PRO A 100 2.55 16.77 0.92
CA PRO A 100 2.75 17.13 -0.48
C PRO A 100 3.97 16.47 -1.12
N GLU A 101 5.03 16.18 -0.35
CA GLU A 101 6.26 15.58 -0.86
C GLU A 101 6.08 14.12 -1.29
N VAL A 102 5.12 13.40 -0.68
CA VAL A 102 4.73 12.04 -1.08
C VAL A 102 4.29 11.99 -2.55
N GLU A 103 3.62 13.04 -3.02
CA GLU A 103 3.10 13.10 -4.40
C GLU A 103 4.18 12.97 -5.46
N ALA A 104 5.46 13.25 -5.13
CA ALA A 104 6.58 13.04 -6.06
C ALA A 104 6.65 11.59 -6.59
N LEU A 105 6.38 10.61 -5.72
CA LEU A 105 6.34 9.19 -6.10
C LEU A 105 5.04 8.79 -6.82
N GLU A 106 3.96 9.54 -6.64
CA GLU A 106 2.65 9.28 -7.27
C GLU A 106 2.49 9.96 -8.64
N LEU A 107 3.49 10.75 -9.08
CA LEU A 107 3.45 11.38 -10.41
C LEU A 107 3.41 10.32 -11.52
N PRO A 108 2.75 10.62 -12.65
CA PRO A 108 2.59 9.67 -13.74
C PRO A 108 3.93 9.13 -14.25
N PHE A 109 4.03 7.82 -14.45
CA PHE A 109 5.24 7.13 -14.93
C PHE A 109 6.49 7.33 -14.06
N MET A 110 6.33 7.65 -12.77
CA MET A 110 7.46 7.86 -11.87
C MET A 110 8.11 6.54 -11.45
N VAL A 111 7.32 5.48 -11.28
CA VAL A 111 7.80 4.18 -10.83
C VAL A 111 7.44 3.07 -11.81
N THR A 112 8.13 1.95 -11.69
CA THR A 112 7.91 0.75 -12.51
C THR A 112 6.58 0.04 -12.18
N LYS A 113 6.17 -0.89 -13.05
CA LYS A 113 5.02 -1.78 -12.86
C LYS A 113 5.28 -2.89 -11.82
N SER A 114 6.51 -3.09 -11.36
CA SER A 114 6.79 -4.00 -10.24
C SER A 114 6.52 -3.30 -8.91
N GLY A 115 5.58 -3.82 -8.15
CA GLY A 115 5.28 -3.34 -6.81
C GLY A 115 6.47 -3.50 -5.86
N GLU A 116 7.26 -4.58 -5.99
CA GLU A 116 8.47 -4.77 -5.20
C GLU A 116 9.49 -3.65 -5.43
N LEU A 117 9.82 -3.36 -6.69
CA LEU A 117 10.84 -2.36 -7.02
C LEU A 117 10.36 -0.93 -6.70
N ALA A 118 9.10 -0.64 -7.00
CA ALA A 118 8.48 0.61 -6.61
C ALA A 118 8.50 0.80 -5.08
N SER A 119 8.31 -0.27 -4.30
CA SER A 119 8.33 -0.22 -2.84
C SER A 119 9.73 -0.05 -2.26
N ARG A 120 10.76 -0.66 -2.87
CA ARG A 120 12.16 -0.39 -2.51
C ARG A 120 12.51 1.08 -2.73
N THR A 121 12.07 1.64 -3.86
CA THR A 121 12.22 3.08 -4.16
C THR A 121 11.48 3.93 -3.14
N ALA A 122 10.24 3.57 -2.81
CA ALA A 122 9.42 4.28 -1.83
C ALA A 122 10.08 4.33 -0.45
N TRP A 123 10.65 3.21 0.03
CA TRP A 123 11.34 3.20 1.31
C TRP A 123 12.60 4.08 1.28
N LYS A 124 13.48 3.93 0.27
CA LYS A 124 14.69 4.77 0.14
C LYS A 124 14.33 6.27 0.07
N PHE A 125 13.26 6.61 -0.65
CA PHE A 125 12.76 7.99 -0.73
C PHE A 125 12.22 8.48 0.62
N THR A 126 11.50 7.61 1.34
CA THR A 126 10.99 7.92 2.68
C THR A 126 12.12 8.21 3.67
N GLU A 127 13.15 7.38 3.70
CA GLU A 127 14.33 7.61 4.55
C GLU A 127 15.02 8.94 4.25
N LYS A 128 15.03 9.36 2.97
CA LYS A 128 15.71 10.58 2.55
C LYS A 128 14.89 11.85 2.77
N HIS A 129 13.56 11.78 2.59
CA HIS A 129 12.73 12.98 2.50
C HIS A 129 11.53 13.03 3.45
N LEU A 130 10.98 11.89 3.90
CA LEU A 130 9.66 11.85 4.52
C LEU A 130 9.66 11.46 6.00
N MET A 131 10.82 11.22 6.62
CA MET A 131 10.90 10.79 8.01
C MET A 131 10.31 11.83 8.97
N ASP A 132 10.51 13.12 8.69
CA ASP A 132 9.98 14.20 9.50
C ASP A 132 8.47 14.37 9.32
N ASP A 133 7.94 14.15 8.10
CA ASP A 133 6.50 14.20 7.80
C ASP A 133 5.71 13.14 8.60
N PHE A 134 6.34 11.99 8.86
CA PHE A 134 5.75 10.87 9.56
C PHE A 134 6.30 10.65 10.98
N ALA A 135 6.96 11.66 11.56
CA ALA A 135 7.58 11.57 12.89
C ALA A 135 6.60 11.26 14.04
N ASP A 136 5.30 11.46 13.82
CA ASP A 136 4.23 11.19 14.79
C ASP A 136 3.82 9.71 14.87
N VAL A 137 4.31 8.86 13.97
CA VAL A 137 4.03 7.42 13.93
C VAL A 137 5.33 6.62 13.84
N LYS A 138 5.31 5.35 14.22
CA LYS A 138 6.40 4.40 13.94
C LYS A 138 6.16 3.78 12.57
N LEU A 139 7.01 4.09 11.61
CA LEU A 139 6.98 3.47 10.29
C LEU A 139 7.45 2.03 10.35
N ILE A 140 6.71 1.12 9.73
CA ILE A 140 7.05 -0.28 9.55
C ILE A 140 7.43 -0.53 8.09
N ALA A 141 6.60 -0.07 7.16
CA ALA A 141 6.89 -0.13 5.72
C ALA A 141 6.32 1.09 4.99
N ALA A 142 7.04 1.52 3.95
CA ALA A 142 6.55 2.43 2.94
C ALA A 142 6.57 1.69 1.60
N HIS A 143 5.42 1.53 0.97
CA HIS A 143 5.33 0.66 -0.20
C HIS A 143 4.40 1.22 -1.27
N MET A 144 4.47 0.64 -2.46
CA MET A 144 3.67 1.02 -3.62
C MET A 144 3.07 -0.23 -4.28
N HIS A 145 2.05 -0.03 -5.11
CA HIS A 145 1.43 -1.12 -5.86
C HIS A 145 2.11 -1.36 -7.21
N GLY A 146 1.70 -2.40 -7.92
CA GLY A 146 2.10 -2.72 -9.29
C GLY A 146 1.48 -1.79 -10.35
N PRO A 147 1.10 -2.30 -11.55
CA PRO A 147 0.59 -1.46 -12.62
C PRO A 147 -0.75 -0.82 -12.28
N GLY A 148 -0.91 0.43 -12.67
CA GLY A 148 -2.17 1.14 -12.61
C GLY A 148 -2.95 0.99 -13.90
N ILE A 149 -4.12 0.35 -13.85
CA ILE A 149 -4.93 -0.04 -15.00
C ILE A 149 -6.19 0.81 -15.08
N VAL A 150 -6.64 1.13 -16.29
CA VAL A 150 -7.95 1.74 -16.51
C VAL A 150 -9.01 0.65 -16.66
N HIS A 151 -9.93 0.56 -15.71
CA HIS A 151 -11.07 -0.36 -15.75
C HIS A 151 -12.33 0.42 -16.06
N LYS A 152 -13.11 0.03 -17.07
CA LYS A 152 -14.31 0.78 -17.43
C LYS A 152 -15.43 -0.08 -18.00
N LYS A 153 -16.64 0.47 -18.03
CA LYS A 153 -17.78 -0.06 -18.76
C LYS A 153 -17.58 0.17 -20.26
N GLY A 154 -18.07 -0.77 -21.06
CA GLY A 154 -17.93 -0.75 -22.52
C GLY A 154 -16.52 -1.11 -23.00
N GLY A 155 -16.24 -0.95 -24.28
CA GLY A 155 -15.01 -1.37 -24.92
C GLY A 155 -13.74 -0.67 -24.42
N SER A 156 -12.58 -1.26 -24.71
CA SER A 156 -11.27 -0.77 -24.29
C SER A 156 -10.90 0.59 -24.90
N LEU A 157 -9.88 1.21 -24.30
CA LEU A 157 -9.30 2.46 -24.83
C LEU A 157 -8.19 2.12 -25.81
N GLY A 158 -8.25 2.71 -27.01
CA GLY A 158 -7.23 2.51 -28.07
C GLY A 158 -6.32 3.71 -28.26
N ARG A 159 -6.72 4.90 -27.80
CA ARG A 159 -6.01 6.17 -28.01
C ARG A 159 -6.39 7.22 -26.96
N VAL A 160 -5.60 8.27 -26.88
CA VAL A 160 -5.79 9.37 -25.90
C VAL A 160 -7.19 10.00 -26.01
N GLU A 161 -7.72 10.17 -27.20
CA GLU A 161 -9.03 10.80 -27.44
C GLU A 161 -10.20 10.01 -26.83
N ASP A 162 -10.04 8.71 -26.62
CA ASP A 162 -11.05 7.83 -26.04
C ASP A 162 -11.32 8.12 -24.56
N PHE A 163 -10.42 8.86 -23.90
CA PHE A 163 -10.63 9.34 -22.51
C PHE A 163 -11.59 10.53 -22.42
N THR A 164 -11.81 11.25 -23.55
CA THR A 164 -12.55 12.50 -23.55
C THR A 164 -13.97 12.35 -23.04
N GLY A 165 -14.30 13.08 -21.97
CA GLY A 165 -15.62 13.12 -21.35
C GLY A 165 -15.95 11.92 -20.46
N LEU A 166 -15.13 10.87 -20.38
CA LEU A 166 -15.32 9.77 -19.43
C LEU A 166 -15.22 10.27 -18.00
N LYS A 167 -16.15 9.87 -17.17
CA LYS A 167 -16.08 10.07 -15.72
C LYS A 167 -15.28 8.93 -15.11
N LEU A 168 -14.04 9.20 -14.72
CA LEU A 168 -13.14 8.18 -14.20
C LEU A 168 -12.78 8.47 -12.73
N ARG A 169 -12.85 7.43 -11.90
CA ARG A 169 -12.35 7.51 -10.54
C ARG A 169 -10.84 7.77 -10.54
N GLY A 170 -10.41 8.83 -9.87
CA GLY A 170 -9.02 9.11 -9.54
C GLY A 170 -8.73 8.76 -8.08
N PRO A 171 -7.70 7.95 -7.78
CA PRO A 171 -7.37 7.54 -6.42
C PRO A 171 -6.66 8.61 -5.60
N SER A 172 -5.89 9.46 -6.25
CA SER A 172 -5.12 10.54 -5.64
C SER A 172 -5.20 11.81 -6.49
N ARG A 173 -4.60 12.88 -5.98
CA ARG A 173 -4.54 14.17 -6.68
C ARG A 173 -3.70 14.05 -7.96
N ALA A 174 -2.52 13.43 -7.90
CA ALA A 174 -1.66 13.25 -9.07
C ALA A 174 -2.35 12.44 -10.18
N ALA A 175 -2.98 11.32 -9.85
CA ALA A 175 -3.74 10.52 -10.82
C ALA A 175 -4.93 11.32 -11.39
N SER A 176 -5.63 12.11 -10.57
CA SER A 176 -6.74 12.95 -11.02
C SER A 176 -6.30 14.03 -11.99
N LEU A 177 -5.14 14.65 -11.76
CA LEU A 177 -4.56 15.63 -12.69
C LEU A 177 -4.24 15.00 -14.04
N LEU A 178 -3.66 13.79 -14.07
CA LEU A 178 -3.41 13.08 -15.32
C LEU A 178 -4.72 12.78 -16.05
N LEU A 179 -5.73 12.22 -15.39
CA LEU A 179 -7.02 11.92 -16.00
C LEU A 179 -7.67 13.16 -16.62
N ASN A 180 -7.60 14.31 -15.94
CA ASN A 180 -8.08 15.57 -16.48
C ASN A 180 -7.26 16.06 -17.70
N LYS A 181 -5.94 15.89 -17.70
CA LYS A 181 -5.09 16.20 -18.89
C LYS A 181 -5.39 15.29 -20.07
N LEU A 182 -5.86 14.07 -19.82
CA LEU A 182 -6.33 13.12 -20.87
C LEU A 182 -7.72 13.48 -21.41
N GLY A 183 -8.39 14.49 -20.88
CA GLY A 183 -9.73 14.91 -21.27
C GLY A 183 -10.87 14.19 -20.56
N ALA A 184 -10.57 13.32 -19.59
CA ALA A 184 -11.56 12.72 -18.71
C ALA A 184 -12.04 13.70 -17.63
N VAL A 185 -13.16 13.41 -17.02
CA VAL A 185 -13.66 14.07 -15.82
C VAL A 185 -13.28 13.20 -14.62
N SER A 186 -12.23 13.58 -13.90
CA SER A 186 -11.82 12.82 -12.72
C SER A 186 -12.76 13.04 -11.53
N VAL A 187 -13.15 11.93 -10.90
CA VAL A 187 -13.95 11.91 -9.68
C VAL A 187 -13.11 11.27 -8.56
N GLY A 188 -12.59 12.12 -7.66
CA GLY A 188 -11.76 11.66 -6.54
C GLY A 188 -12.57 10.90 -5.50
N MET A 189 -12.15 9.67 -5.17
CA MET A 189 -12.75 8.91 -4.08
C MET A 189 -11.83 7.78 -3.59
N PRO A 190 -11.90 7.44 -2.27
CA PRO A 190 -11.23 6.26 -1.73
C PRO A 190 -11.77 4.98 -2.34
N VAL A 191 -10.92 3.94 -2.41
CA VAL A 191 -11.26 2.67 -3.05
C VAL A 191 -12.54 1.99 -2.55
N PRO A 192 -12.92 2.03 -1.25
CA PRO A 192 -14.16 1.40 -0.81
C PRO A 192 -15.44 1.99 -1.41
N ALA A 193 -15.41 3.23 -1.90
CA ALA A 193 -16.56 3.88 -2.51
C ALA A 193 -16.70 3.58 -4.02
N PHE A 194 -15.66 3.05 -4.66
CA PHE A 194 -15.61 2.90 -6.11
C PHE A 194 -16.65 1.91 -6.67
N PRO A 195 -16.84 0.69 -6.11
CA PRO A 195 -17.82 -0.26 -6.65
C PRO A 195 -19.26 0.30 -6.66
N ASP A 196 -19.65 1.01 -5.61
CA ASP A 196 -20.97 1.63 -5.51
C ASP A 196 -21.15 2.79 -6.52
N ALA A 197 -20.13 3.64 -6.64
CA ALA A 197 -20.11 4.72 -7.63
C ALA A 197 -20.19 4.20 -9.07
N LEU A 198 -19.47 3.12 -9.37
CA LEU A 198 -19.48 2.45 -10.67
C LEU A 198 -20.83 1.80 -10.95
N SER A 199 -21.38 1.06 -9.98
CA SER A 199 -22.68 0.40 -10.09
C SER A 199 -23.81 1.41 -10.37
N LYS A 200 -23.79 2.55 -9.66
CA LYS A 200 -24.78 3.64 -9.80
C LYS A 200 -24.58 4.54 -11.02
N GLY A 201 -23.50 4.34 -11.81
CA GLY A 201 -23.21 5.18 -12.98
C GLY A 201 -22.75 6.60 -12.61
N VAL A 202 -22.25 6.81 -11.39
CA VAL A 202 -21.59 8.08 -11.00
C VAL A 202 -20.28 8.24 -11.76
N VAL A 203 -19.59 7.10 -12.02
CA VAL A 203 -18.41 7.02 -12.86
C VAL A 203 -18.60 5.94 -13.93
N ASP A 204 -17.94 6.11 -15.07
CA ASP A 204 -17.92 5.15 -16.17
C ASP A 204 -16.83 4.08 -15.98
N GLY A 205 -15.86 4.37 -15.11
CA GLY A 205 -14.71 3.53 -14.81
C GLY A 205 -13.80 4.21 -13.80
N GLY A 206 -12.56 3.75 -13.75
CA GLY A 206 -11.53 4.34 -12.90
C GLY A 206 -10.19 3.69 -13.05
N VAL A 207 -9.16 4.30 -12.48
CA VAL A 207 -7.84 3.69 -12.39
C VAL A 207 -7.72 2.91 -11.08
N ILE A 208 -7.32 1.64 -11.20
CA ILE A 208 -7.12 0.68 -10.12
C ILE A 208 -6.05 -0.34 -10.52
N THR A 209 -5.54 -1.13 -9.58
CA THR A 209 -4.60 -2.22 -9.82
C THR A 209 -5.30 -3.51 -10.20
N TRP A 210 -4.59 -4.44 -10.84
CA TRP A 210 -5.13 -5.78 -11.06
C TRP A 210 -5.46 -6.49 -9.74
N GLU A 211 -4.58 -6.37 -8.74
CA GLU A 211 -4.70 -7.08 -7.45
C GLU A 211 -5.97 -6.70 -6.68
N MET A 212 -6.42 -5.45 -6.80
CA MET A 212 -7.62 -4.97 -6.12
C MET A 212 -8.90 -5.37 -6.86
N SER A 213 -8.84 -5.61 -8.16
CA SER A 213 -9.98 -5.86 -9.03
C SER A 213 -10.91 -6.98 -8.54
N PRO A 214 -10.41 -8.15 -8.06
CA PRO A 214 -11.27 -9.23 -7.58
C PRO A 214 -12.10 -8.87 -6.36
N SER A 215 -11.51 -8.12 -5.42
CA SER A 215 -12.19 -7.75 -4.18
C SER A 215 -13.24 -6.66 -4.38
N LEU A 216 -13.12 -5.89 -5.47
CA LEU A 216 -14.07 -4.87 -5.92
C LEU A 216 -15.09 -5.40 -6.92
N LYS A 217 -15.01 -6.68 -7.31
CA LYS A 217 -15.86 -7.31 -8.32
C LYS A 217 -15.84 -6.59 -9.68
N LEU A 218 -14.65 -6.12 -10.10
CA LEU A 218 -14.54 -5.42 -11.37
C LEU A 218 -14.74 -6.36 -12.55
N ASP A 219 -14.57 -7.67 -12.38
CA ASP A 219 -14.97 -8.71 -13.32
C ASP A 219 -16.48 -8.70 -13.68
N GLU A 220 -17.33 -8.24 -12.73
CA GLU A 220 -18.77 -8.12 -12.91
C GLU A 220 -19.22 -6.68 -13.28
N LEU A 221 -18.46 -5.67 -12.84
CA LEU A 221 -18.85 -4.26 -12.91
C LEU A 221 -18.27 -3.51 -14.11
N THR A 222 -17.27 -4.08 -14.78
CA THR A 222 -16.59 -3.52 -15.95
C THR A 222 -16.49 -4.55 -17.06
N GLU A 223 -16.29 -4.09 -18.30
CA GLU A 223 -16.18 -4.95 -19.48
C GLU A 223 -14.78 -4.89 -20.10
N SER A 224 -14.00 -3.84 -19.79
CA SER A 224 -12.66 -3.65 -20.36
C SER A 224 -11.64 -3.12 -19.38
N HIS A 225 -10.39 -3.50 -19.64
CA HIS A 225 -9.21 -3.16 -18.85
C HIS A 225 -8.08 -2.78 -19.79
N THR A 226 -7.59 -1.55 -19.67
CA THR A 226 -6.55 -1.02 -20.54
C THR A 226 -5.32 -0.63 -19.76
N ASP A 227 -4.16 -1.20 -20.12
CA ASP A 227 -2.84 -0.84 -19.62
C ASP A 227 -2.11 0.07 -20.61
N VAL A 228 -1.00 0.67 -20.19
CA VAL A 228 -0.04 1.40 -21.03
C VAL A 228 1.12 0.48 -21.43
N ALA A 229 1.74 0.73 -22.59
CA ALA A 229 2.91 -0.03 -23.02
C ALA A 229 4.16 0.29 -22.15
N GLY A 230 5.07 -0.69 -22.08
CA GLY A 230 6.35 -0.59 -21.39
C GLY A 230 6.28 -0.81 -19.88
N ASP A 231 7.40 -0.58 -19.18
CA ASP A 231 7.62 -1.07 -17.82
C ASP A 231 7.24 -0.07 -16.73
N MET A 232 6.93 1.19 -17.09
CA MET A 232 6.54 2.22 -16.13
C MET A 232 5.04 2.27 -15.95
N SER A 233 4.59 2.41 -14.70
CA SER A 233 3.18 2.47 -14.34
C SER A 233 2.53 3.78 -14.77
N LEU A 234 1.29 3.73 -15.27
CA LEU A 234 0.48 4.91 -15.61
C LEU A 234 0.33 5.86 -14.40
N TYR A 235 0.04 5.30 -13.27
CA TYR A 235 -0.05 5.96 -11.98
C TYR A 235 0.35 4.98 -10.88
N ASN A 236 0.68 5.48 -9.72
CA ASN A 236 0.91 4.66 -8.54
C ASN A 236 0.39 5.37 -7.29
N LEU A 237 0.27 4.63 -6.19
CA LEU A 237 -0.04 5.17 -4.88
C LEU A 237 1.04 4.78 -3.89
N TYR A 238 1.32 5.70 -2.98
CA TYR A 238 2.18 5.49 -1.85
C TYR A 238 1.35 5.05 -0.63
N PHE A 239 1.82 4.01 0.04
CA PHE A 239 1.19 3.43 1.22
C PHE A 239 2.15 3.39 2.38
N LEU A 240 1.61 3.47 3.59
CA LEU A 240 2.33 3.17 4.82
C LEU A 240 1.68 2.02 5.57
N TRP A 241 2.51 1.13 6.11
CA TRP A 241 2.19 0.25 7.21
C TRP A 241 2.88 0.83 8.43
N ALA A 242 2.11 1.31 9.41
CA ALA A 242 2.64 2.09 10.53
C ALA A 242 1.89 1.79 11.81
N MET A 243 2.53 2.08 12.96
CA MET A 243 1.90 1.96 14.26
C MET A 243 1.98 3.25 15.07
N ASN A 244 1.14 3.34 16.08
CA ASN A 244 1.15 4.44 17.03
C ASN A 244 2.52 4.52 17.71
N LYS A 245 3.10 5.72 17.72
CA LYS A 245 4.44 5.95 18.26
C LYS A 245 4.51 5.64 19.78
N GLN A 246 3.50 6.05 20.54
CA GLN A 246 3.48 5.81 21.99
C GLN A 246 3.31 4.32 22.31
N ALA A 247 2.48 3.59 21.52
CA ALA A 247 2.35 2.14 21.66
C ALA A 247 3.68 1.42 21.40
N TYR A 248 4.44 1.87 20.38
CA TYR A 248 5.79 1.35 20.13
C TYR A 248 6.76 1.71 21.27
N GLU A 249 6.77 2.96 21.72
CA GLU A 249 7.68 3.43 22.79
C GLU A 249 7.42 2.73 24.13
N ALA A 250 6.20 2.32 24.40
CA ALA A 250 5.81 1.59 25.60
C ALA A 250 6.26 0.11 25.61
N LEU A 251 6.68 -0.44 24.46
CA LEU A 251 7.18 -1.81 24.39
C LEU A 251 8.51 -1.95 25.15
N PRO A 252 8.77 -3.09 25.80
CA PRO A 252 10.12 -3.47 26.26
C PRO A 252 11.13 -3.45 25.10
N ASP A 253 12.40 -3.18 25.40
CA ASP A 253 13.42 -2.99 24.36
C ASP A 253 13.63 -4.21 23.46
N ASP A 254 13.49 -5.42 24.00
CA ASP A 254 13.57 -6.65 23.24
C ASP A 254 12.38 -6.82 22.30
N LEU A 255 11.18 -6.35 22.65
CA LEU A 255 10.01 -6.35 21.78
C LEU A 255 10.06 -5.21 20.74
N LYS A 256 10.65 -4.05 21.08
CA LYS A 256 10.98 -3.01 20.07
C LYS A 256 11.91 -3.58 19.01
N ALA A 257 12.94 -4.33 19.42
CA ALA A 257 13.88 -4.95 18.50
C ALA A 257 13.17 -5.93 17.53
N VAL A 258 12.12 -6.63 17.98
CA VAL A 258 11.30 -7.48 17.10
C VAL A 258 10.56 -6.64 16.05
N ILE A 259 9.92 -5.54 16.44
CA ILE A 259 9.25 -4.63 15.51
C ILE A 259 10.27 -4.04 14.50
N ASP A 260 11.43 -3.57 15.00
CA ASP A 260 12.46 -2.96 14.17
C ASP A 260 13.05 -3.94 13.14
N ALA A 261 13.31 -5.19 13.55
CA ALA A 261 13.80 -6.25 12.65
C ALA A 261 12.76 -6.64 11.58
N ASN A 262 11.50 -6.29 11.78
CA ASN A 262 10.39 -6.55 10.84
C ASN A 262 9.86 -5.24 10.21
N SER A 263 10.72 -4.24 10.12
CA SER A 263 10.43 -2.93 9.52
C SER A 263 11.51 -2.59 8.48
N GLY A 264 11.25 -1.59 7.65
CA GLY A 264 12.26 -1.05 6.74
C GLY A 264 12.17 -1.57 5.30
N LEU A 265 13.31 -1.52 4.61
CA LEU A 265 13.40 -1.78 3.16
C LEU A 265 12.86 -3.14 2.75
N GLU A 266 13.27 -4.22 3.42
CA GLU A 266 12.84 -5.58 3.04
C GLU A 266 11.37 -5.82 3.37
N THR A 267 10.84 -5.22 4.43
CA THR A 267 9.42 -5.27 4.75
C THR A 267 8.58 -4.47 3.73
N SER A 268 9.10 -3.34 3.28
CA SER A 268 8.49 -2.54 2.20
C SER A 268 8.48 -3.31 0.87
N ALA A 269 9.59 -3.94 0.50
CA ALA A 269 9.69 -4.79 -0.66
C ALA A 269 8.73 -5.99 -0.59
N TRP A 270 8.59 -6.63 0.58
CA TRP A 270 7.61 -7.70 0.80
C TRP A 270 6.18 -7.21 0.58
N ALA A 271 5.79 -6.04 1.11
CA ALA A 271 4.48 -5.45 0.86
C ALA A 271 4.25 -5.20 -0.65
N GLY A 272 5.29 -4.78 -1.37
CA GLY A 272 5.25 -4.63 -2.82
C GLY A 272 5.08 -5.96 -3.58
N ARG A 273 5.82 -7.00 -3.21
CA ARG A 273 5.64 -8.35 -3.78
C ARG A 273 4.22 -8.88 -3.58
N ALA A 274 3.59 -8.57 -2.45
CA ALA A 274 2.20 -8.95 -2.21
C ALA A 274 1.23 -8.34 -3.24
N HIS A 275 1.49 -7.12 -3.72
CA HIS A 275 0.76 -6.54 -4.84
C HIS A 275 1.04 -7.30 -6.14
N ASP A 276 2.32 -7.57 -6.45
CA ASP A 276 2.73 -8.27 -7.67
C ASP A 276 2.09 -9.68 -7.76
N GLU A 277 2.06 -10.43 -6.65
CA GLU A 277 1.37 -11.72 -6.58
C GLU A 277 -0.14 -11.58 -6.82
N GLY A 278 -0.75 -10.55 -6.24
CA GLY A 278 -2.16 -10.25 -6.41
C GLY A 278 -2.52 -9.82 -7.84
N ASP A 279 -1.63 -9.09 -8.52
CA ASP A 279 -1.85 -8.64 -9.91
C ASP A 279 -1.99 -9.82 -10.87
N VAL A 280 -1.17 -10.87 -10.71
CA VAL A 280 -1.30 -12.10 -11.50
C VAL A 280 -2.69 -12.75 -11.30
N ILE A 281 -3.13 -12.82 -10.06
CA ILE A 281 -4.44 -13.40 -9.69
C ILE A 281 -5.58 -12.52 -10.23
N GLY A 282 -5.47 -11.21 -10.04
CA GLY A 282 -6.49 -10.25 -10.47
C GLY A 282 -6.68 -10.24 -11.97
N ARG A 283 -5.59 -10.12 -12.73
CA ARG A 283 -5.61 -10.17 -14.19
C ARG A 283 -6.23 -11.48 -14.69
N ARG A 284 -5.80 -12.62 -14.12
CA ARG A 284 -6.35 -13.93 -14.48
C ARG A 284 -7.86 -14.04 -14.25
N LYS A 285 -8.36 -13.40 -13.18
CA LYS A 285 -9.80 -13.39 -12.91
C LYS A 285 -10.58 -12.62 -13.99
N MET A 286 -10.07 -11.48 -14.46
CA MET A 286 -10.68 -10.70 -15.54
C MET A 286 -10.69 -11.50 -16.86
N GLU A 287 -9.58 -12.21 -17.16
CA GLU A 287 -9.50 -13.10 -18.34
C GLU A 287 -10.56 -14.21 -18.29
N ILE A 288 -10.72 -14.87 -17.13
CA ILE A 288 -11.71 -15.94 -16.94
C ILE A 288 -13.14 -15.41 -17.08
N ALA A 289 -13.41 -14.19 -16.63
CA ALA A 289 -14.71 -13.53 -16.77
C ALA A 289 -15.03 -13.16 -18.23
N GLY A 290 -14.04 -13.21 -19.12
CA GLY A 290 -14.19 -12.85 -20.53
C GLY A 290 -14.16 -11.35 -20.79
N ASN A 291 -13.66 -10.57 -19.83
CA ASN A 291 -13.49 -9.13 -20.03
C ASN A 291 -12.40 -8.85 -21.09
N GLU A 292 -12.55 -7.75 -21.80
CA GLU A 292 -11.55 -7.30 -22.77
C GLU A 292 -10.31 -6.75 -22.06
N ILE A 293 -9.15 -7.33 -22.34
CA ILE A 293 -7.86 -6.84 -21.81
C ILE A 293 -7.05 -6.32 -22.98
N SER A 294 -6.63 -5.07 -22.91
CA SER A 294 -5.86 -4.39 -23.95
C SER A 294 -4.68 -3.62 -23.37
N GLU A 295 -3.76 -3.30 -24.25
CA GLU A 295 -2.65 -2.41 -23.97
C GLU A 295 -2.64 -1.31 -25.02
N LEU A 296 -2.44 -0.06 -24.62
CA LEU A 296 -2.25 1.05 -25.55
C LEU A 296 -0.94 0.86 -26.33
N SER A 297 -0.95 1.25 -27.59
CA SER A 297 0.28 1.21 -28.38
C SER A 297 1.39 2.07 -27.77
N GLU A 298 2.66 1.77 -28.09
CA GLU A 298 3.79 2.60 -27.66
C GLU A 298 3.63 4.08 -28.07
N ALA A 299 3.05 4.33 -29.26
CA ALA A 299 2.79 5.68 -29.74
C ALA A 299 1.79 6.43 -28.85
N GLU A 300 0.69 5.78 -28.48
CA GLU A 300 -0.33 6.38 -27.59
C GLU A 300 0.21 6.52 -26.16
N THR A 301 0.93 5.52 -25.66
CA THR A 301 1.61 5.59 -24.35
C THR A 301 2.59 6.75 -24.30
N LYS A 302 3.35 7.01 -25.38
CA LYS A 302 4.25 8.16 -25.46
C LYS A 302 3.49 9.49 -25.41
N ARG A 303 2.31 9.58 -26.03
CA ARG A 303 1.45 10.77 -25.93
C ARG A 303 0.97 10.98 -24.49
N ILE A 304 0.51 9.93 -23.83
CA ILE A 304 0.09 9.99 -22.41
C ILE A 304 1.26 10.39 -21.52
N ARG A 305 2.46 9.84 -21.77
CA ARG A 305 3.67 10.21 -21.03
C ARG A 305 4.01 11.71 -21.19
N GLY A 306 3.82 12.28 -22.37
CA GLY A 306 3.96 13.72 -22.58
C GLY A 306 2.99 14.56 -21.75
N LEU A 307 1.73 14.10 -21.59
CA LEU A 307 0.76 14.74 -20.71
C LEU A 307 1.12 14.54 -19.22
N GLY A 308 1.68 13.38 -18.87
CA GLY A 308 2.21 13.10 -17.53
C GLY A 308 3.38 14.03 -17.16
N GLN A 309 4.28 14.32 -18.12
CA GLN A 309 5.35 15.31 -17.93
C GLN A 309 4.80 16.71 -17.68
N ALA A 310 3.70 17.10 -18.33
CA ALA A 310 3.05 18.37 -18.04
C ALA A 310 2.47 18.41 -16.61
N VAL A 311 1.93 17.29 -16.10
CA VAL A 311 1.50 17.19 -14.69
C VAL A 311 2.70 17.33 -13.74
N GLU A 312 3.82 16.68 -14.05
CA GLU A 312 5.07 16.78 -13.27
C GLU A 312 5.56 18.24 -13.19
N LEU A 313 5.61 18.93 -14.32
CA LEU A 313 6.04 20.35 -14.36
C LEU A 313 5.10 21.27 -13.58
N ASP A 314 3.79 21.10 -13.74
CA ASP A 314 2.78 21.86 -12.98
C ASP A 314 2.96 21.62 -11.46
N TRP A 315 3.23 20.38 -11.07
CA TRP A 315 3.46 20.01 -9.66
C TRP A 315 4.75 20.63 -9.10
N ILE A 316 5.86 20.61 -9.86
CA ILE A 316 7.13 21.25 -9.47
C ILE A 316 6.91 22.74 -9.20
N VAL A 317 6.20 23.44 -10.09
CA VAL A 317 5.88 24.86 -9.92
C VAL A 317 5.06 25.11 -8.65
N GLU A 318 4.07 24.25 -8.40
CA GLU A 318 3.24 24.34 -7.20
C GLU A 318 4.08 24.13 -5.92
N MET A 319 4.94 23.10 -5.89
CA MET A 319 5.81 22.83 -4.74
C MET A 319 6.77 24.00 -4.48
N THR A 320 7.36 24.56 -5.51
CA THR A 320 8.21 25.76 -5.40
C THR A 320 7.43 26.93 -4.79
N THR A 321 6.17 27.13 -5.18
CA THR A 321 5.30 28.19 -4.62
C THR A 321 5.02 27.98 -3.13
N LYS A 322 5.01 26.72 -2.69
CA LYS A 322 4.85 26.33 -1.28
C LYS A 322 6.17 26.37 -0.49
N GLY A 323 7.29 26.69 -1.13
CA GLY A 323 8.62 26.74 -0.51
C GLY A 323 9.29 25.36 -0.41
N LEU A 324 8.80 24.35 -1.15
CA LEU A 324 9.37 23.02 -1.22
C LEU A 324 10.23 22.86 -2.48
N ASP A 325 11.28 22.04 -2.42
CA ASP A 325 12.12 21.70 -3.58
C ASP A 325 11.50 20.60 -4.43
N GLY A 326 10.42 20.93 -5.14
CA GLY A 326 9.73 19.97 -6.01
C GLY A 326 10.63 19.38 -7.10
N ALA A 327 11.57 20.17 -7.64
CA ALA A 327 12.49 19.68 -8.65
C ALA A 327 13.49 18.67 -8.09
N GLY A 328 14.04 18.94 -6.90
CA GLY A 328 14.91 18.02 -6.18
C GLY A 328 14.19 16.71 -5.82
N LEU A 329 12.96 16.78 -5.31
CA LEU A 329 12.15 15.60 -4.99
C LEU A 329 11.92 14.72 -6.22
N VAL A 330 11.56 15.29 -7.36
CA VAL A 330 11.36 14.56 -8.63
C VAL A 330 12.67 13.95 -9.12
N SER A 331 13.77 14.71 -9.07
CA SER A 331 15.09 14.23 -9.46
C SER A 331 15.52 13.02 -8.62
N ASP A 332 15.33 13.10 -7.31
CA ASP A 332 15.70 12.05 -6.38
C ASP A 332 14.81 10.81 -6.54
N ALA A 333 13.49 10.98 -6.74
CA ALA A 333 12.59 9.87 -7.02
C ALA A 333 13.04 9.09 -8.28
N LYS A 334 13.38 9.80 -9.36
CA LYS A 334 13.89 9.18 -10.59
C LYS A 334 15.24 8.51 -10.39
N ALA A 335 16.14 9.13 -9.65
CA ALA A 335 17.49 8.59 -9.38
C ALA A 335 17.40 7.30 -8.53
N LEU A 336 16.59 7.31 -7.47
CA LEU A 336 16.37 6.13 -6.62
C LEU A 336 15.69 4.99 -7.40
N MET A 337 14.72 5.30 -8.28
CA MET A 337 14.12 4.27 -9.13
C MET A 337 15.15 3.65 -10.09
N ALA A 338 16.01 4.48 -10.69
CA ALA A 338 17.08 3.99 -11.57
C ALA A 338 18.11 3.15 -10.80
N GLU A 339 18.47 3.55 -9.58
CA GLU A 339 19.36 2.77 -8.69
C GLU A 339 18.77 1.40 -8.39
N VAL A 340 17.51 1.34 -7.96
CA VAL A 340 16.81 0.07 -7.65
C VAL A 340 16.72 -0.84 -8.87
N LEU A 341 16.50 -0.28 -10.07
CA LEU A 341 16.50 -1.06 -11.32
C LEU A 341 17.89 -1.59 -11.68
N ALA A 342 18.96 -0.90 -11.33
CA ALA A 342 20.32 -1.34 -11.61
C ALA A 342 20.86 -2.40 -10.62
N GLU A 343 20.23 -2.56 -9.45
CA GLU A 343 20.56 -3.56 -8.44
C GLU A 343 20.03 -4.99 -8.79
N GLN A 344 19.29 -5.17 -9.90
CA GLN A 344 18.74 -6.44 -10.39
C GLN A 344 19.72 -7.18 -11.30
#